data_aa0c0e64b7ce1cf622e7577558ccc07d
#
_entry.id   aa0c0e64b7ce1cf622e7577558ccc07d
#
_cell.length_a   1.000
_cell.length_b   1.000
_cell.length_c   1.000
_cell.angle_alpha   90.00
_cell.angle_beta   90.00
_cell.angle_gamma   90.00
#
_symmetry.space_group_name_H-M   'P 1'
#
loop_
_entity.id
_entity.type
_entity.pdbx_description
1 polymer ?
#
loop_
_entity_poly.entity_id
_entity_poly.type
_entity_poly.pdbx_seq_one_letter_code
_entity_poly.pdbx_strand_id
1 'polypeptide(L)'
;VDEITAAMLQNIREIEQRDENQILAELAGETISEYTYETEVWDWVTQKDGKRKKQKVRKVKLSWVGTRETARAKGNIAASDPVVTDLDDAIRIVVKFTDLANNFSVFGGCHQPRKMKVNDYDKDTGEITGSHYEDDPFCFQKGLSKAQRNGLTACIPADWAAKMIDRFLRASKGQKGHYISQGRGSETPVPPLKTQIKPREEWDKVTKDQVPDFPRLESLMWDLAKLQPRDMYKELGVGGKNDMTIPAWDAFQTLKARFCPAEEPANS
;
A
#
# COMPACT_ATOMS: atom_id res chain seq x y z
N VAL A 1 27.88 0.66 -24.21
CA VAL A 1 27.01 1.16 -23.12
C VAL A 1 27.85 2.16 -22.37
N ASP A 2 27.41 3.41 -22.26
CA ASP A 2 28.15 4.39 -21.50
C ASP A 2 28.15 4.08 -19.98
N GLU A 3 29.11 4.62 -19.25
CA GLU A 3 29.30 4.37 -17.83
C GLU A 3 28.03 4.71 -17.01
N ILE A 4 27.30 5.74 -17.42
CA ILE A 4 26.07 6.17 -16.77
C ILE A 4 24.97 5.13 -16.95
N THR A 5 24.81 4.60 -18.16
CA THR A 5 23.81 3.55 -18.46
C THR A 5 24.15 2.26 -17.72
N ALA A 6 25.42 1.86 -17.65
CA ALA A 6 25.87 0.70 -16.89
C ALA A 6 25.55 0.86 -15.39
N ALA A 7 25.85 2.03 -14.80
CA ALA A 7 25.53 2.32 -13.41
C ALA A 7 24.02 2.35 -13.13
N MET A 8 23.20 2.86 -14.06
CA MET A 8 21.74 2.81 -13.93
C MET A 8 21.20 1.39 -13.95
N LEU A 9 21.70 0.53 -14.86
CA LEU A 9 21.31 -0.87 -14.92
C LEU A 9 21.72 -1.63 -13.66
N GLN A 10 22.89 -1.35 -13.11
CA GLN A 10 23.35 -1.93 -11.86
C GLN A 10 22.41 -1.55 -10.71
N ASN A 11 22.05 -0.28 -10.57
CA ASN A 11 21.10 0.19 -9.56
C ASN A 11 19.73 -0.49 -9.67
N ILE A 12 19.23 -0.68 -10.91
CA ILE A 12 17.96 -1.37 -11.14
C ILE A 12 18.05 -2.82 -10.64
N ARG A 13 19.13 -3.53 -10.97
CA ARG A 13 19.34 -4.91 -10.52
C ARG A 13 19.42 -5.03 -8.99
N GLU A 14 20.11 -4.10 -8.33
CA GLU A 14 20.20 -4.09 -6.87
C GLU A 14 18.82 -3.86 -6.20
N ILE A 15 18.00 -2.97 -6.77
CA ILE A 15 16.63 -2.73 -6.33
C ILE A 15 15.78 -3.99 -6.49
N GLU A 16 15.83 -4.61 -7.67
CA GLU A 16 15.08 -5.84 -7.96
C GLU A 16 15.49 -6.99 -7.03
N GLN A 17 16.78 -7.14 -6.77
CA GLN A 17 17.27 -8.17 -5.85
C GLN A 17 16.78 -7.96 -4.42
N ARG A 18 16.76 -6.70 -3.93
CA ARG A 18 16.22 -6.38 -2.60
C ARG A 18 14.74 -6.68 -2.50
N ASP A 19 13.96 -6.33 -3.54
CA ASP A 19 12.53 -6.64 -3.57
C ASP A 19 12.29 -8.15 -3.63
N GLU A 20 13.07 -8.91 -4.39
CA GLU A 20 12.99 -10.37 -4.40
C GLU A 20 13.29 -10.98 -3.04
N ASN A 21 14.30 -10.49 -2.34
CA ASN A 21 14.62 -10.95 -1.00
C ASN A 21 13.47 -10.67 -0.02
N GLN A 22 12.83 -9.50 -0.10
CA GLN A 22 11.64 -9.21 0.71
C GLN A 22 10.46 -10.13 0.37
N ILE A 23 10.21 -10.42 -0.90
CA ILE A 23 9.16 -11.33 -1.33
C ILE A 23 9.42 -12.75 -0.80
N LEU A 24 10.65 -13.24 -0.89
CA LEU A 24 11.03 -14.55 -0.37
C LEU A 24 10.91 -14.63 1.15
N ALA A 25 11.33 -13.60 1.88
CA ALA A 25 11.19 -13.52 3.33
C ALA A 25 9.70 -13.52 3.74
N GLU A 26 8.82 -12.78 3.05
CA GLU A 26 7.37 -12.83 3.28
C GLU A 26 6.79 -14.23 3.01
N LEU A 27 7.23 -14.91 1.96
CA LEU A 27 6.81 -16.29 1.65
C LEU A 27 7.29 -17.29 2.72
N ALA A 28 8.45 -17.03 3.34
CA ALA A 28 8.94 -17.77 4.50
C ALA A 28 8.21 -17.44 5.82
N GLY A 29 7.27 -16.48 5.79
CA GLY A 29 6.48 -16.07 6.97
C GLY A 29 7.17 -15.01 7.84
N GLU A 30 8.26 -14.40 7.35
CA GLU A 30 8.95 -13.34 8.08
C GLU A 30 8.19 -12.01 8.02
N THR A 31 8.30 -11.23 9.09
CA THR A 31 7.76 -9.88 9.14
C THR A 31 8.78 -8.88 8.63
N ILE A 32 8.49 -8.23 7.52
CA ILE A 32 9.39 -7.24 6.92
C ILE A 32 9.09 -5.85 7.47
N SER A 33 10.10 -5.22 8.08
CA SER A 33 10.03 -3.86 8.63
C SER A 33 10.77 -2.81 7.78
N GLU A 34 11.43 -3.22 6.71
CA GLU A 34 12.15 -2.32 5.82
C GLU A 34 11.23 -1.73 4.75
N TYR A 35 10.61 -0.59 5.07
CA TYR A 35 9.67 0.09 4.17
C TYR A 35 10.32 0.99 3.12
N THR A 36 11.59 1.36 3.33
CA THR A 36 12.34 2.24 2.43
C THR A 36 13.76 1.75 2.26
N TYR A 37 14.37 2.08 1.13
CA TYR A 37 15.79 1.87 0.89
C TYR A 37 16.43 3.08 0.23
N GLU A 38 17.73 3.29 0.49
CA GLU A 38 18.51 4.31 -0.16
C GLU A 38 19.13 3.76 -1.45
N THR A 39 19.12 4.56 -2.50
CA THR A 39 19.76 4.25 -3.77
C THR A 39 20.49 5.48 -4.30
N GLU A 40 21.61 5.27 -4.97
CA GLU A 40 22.31 6.34 -5.69
C GLU A 40 21.79 6.40 -7.12
N VAL A 41 21.34 7.57 -7.54
CA VAL A 41 20.87 7.81 -8.90
C VAL A 41 21.60 9.01 -9.51
N TRP A 42 21.84 8.96 -10.81
CA TRP A 42 22.32 10.12 -11.54
C TRP A 42 21.20 11.12 -11.75
N ASP A 43 21.39 12.35 -11.25
CA ASP A 43 20.42 13.42 -11.41
C ASP A 43 21.09 14.75 -11.81
N TRP A 44 20.30 15.63 -12.41
CA TRP A 44 20.74 16.95 -12.77
C TRP A 44 20.60 17.90 -11.58
N VAL A 45 21.71 18.30 -10.98
CA VAL A 45 21.73 19.21 -9.84
C VAL A 45 22.18 20.59 -10.32
N THR A 46 21.41 21.61 -9.94
CA THR A 46 21.78 22.99 -10.19
C THR A 46 22.86 23.42 -9.19
N GLN A 47 24.04 23.81 -9.71
CA GLN A 47 25.15 24.28 -8.90
C GLN A 47 24.93 25.74 -8.47
N LYS A 48 25.76 26.21 -7.55
CA LYS A 48 25.67 27.61 -7.05
C LYS A 48 25.85 28.68 -8.13
N ASP A 49 26.51 28.33 -9.23
CA ASP A 49 26.73 29.19 -10.43
C ASP A 49 25.52 29.15 -11.40
N GLY A 50 24.42 28.49 -11.05
CA GLY A 50 23.22 28.34 -11.86
C GLY A 50 23.33 27.26 -12.96
N LYS A 51 24.49 26.65 -13.17
CA LYS A 51 24.68 25.59 -14.17
C LYS A 51 24.18 24.27 -13.64
N ARG A 52 23.56 23.46 -14.51
CA ARG A 52 23.14 22.10 -14.18
C ARG A 52 24.26 21.11 -14.51
N LYS A 53 24.62 20.30 -13.53
CA LYS A 53 25.60 19.22 -13.70
C LYS A 53 24.97 17.88 -13.29
N LYS A 54 25.23 16.83 -14.07
CA LYS A 54 24.82 15.46 -13.75
C LYS A 54 25.74 14.91 -12.67
N GLN A 55 25.18 14.52 -11.54
CA GLN A 55 25.94 13.94 -10.41
C GLN A 55 25.13 12.84 -9.72
N LYS A 56 25.83 11.96 -8.99
CA LYS A 56 25.20 10.96 -8.14
C LYS A 56 24.54 11.63 -6.95
N VAL A 57 23.27 11.38 -6.74
CA VAL A 57 22.51 11.82 -5.56
C VAL A 57 21.87 10.62 -4.88
N ARG A 58 21.86 10.62 -3.56
CA ARG A 58 21.13 9.61 -2.79
C ARG A 58 19.66 9.97 -2.83
N LYS A 59 18.84 9.00 -3.20
CA LYS A 59 17.37 9.07 -3.13
C LYS A 59 16.83 7.93 -2.29
N VAL A 60 15.86 8.27 -1.46
CA VAL A 60 15.09 7.26 -0.72
C VAL A 60 13.89 6.87 -1.56
N LYS A 61 13.64 5.57 -1.68
CA LYS A 61 12.52 4.99 -2.40
C LYS A 61 11.75 4.05 -1.48
N LEU A 62 10.50 3.80 -1.82
CA LEU A 62 9.71 2.76 -1.17
C LEU A 62 10.22 1.38 -1.61
N SER A 63 10.35 0.47 -0.67
CA SER A 63 10.54 -0.95 -0.95
C SER A 63 9.22 -1.57 -1.47
N TRP A 64 9.22 -2.84 -1.84
CA TRP A 64 7.99 -3.57 -2.15
C TRP A 64 6.96 -3.44 -1.01
N VAL A 65 7.36 -3.78 0.21
CA VAL A 65 6.49 -3.69 1.39
C VAL A 65 6.06 -2.26 1.68
N GLY A 66 6.97 -1.28 1.56
CA GLY A 66 6.66 0.13 1.71
C GLY A 66 5.65 0.65 0.68
N THR A 67 5.75 0.19 -0.57
CA THR A 67 4.78 0.53 -1.63
C THR A 67 3.39 -0.02 -1.29
N ARG A 68 3.31 -1.28 -0.86
CA ARG A 68 2.06 -1.92 -0.46
C ARG A 68 1.40 -1.24 0.74
N GLU A 69 2.18 -0.92 1.77
CA GLU A 69 1.68 -0.20 2.95
C GLU A 69 1.25 1.24 2.61
N THR A 70 1.97 1.90 1.70
CA THR A 70 1.59 3.23 1.19
C THR A 70 0.25 3.18 0.43
N ALA A 71 0.04 2.15 -0.40
CA ALA A 71 -1.20 1.93 -1.12
C ALA A 71 -2.37 1.62 -0.15
N ARG A 72 -2.13 0.80 0.87
CA ARG A 72 -3.12 0.53 1.93
C ARG A 72 -3.52 1.79 2.69
N ALA A 73 -2.54 2.61 3.06
CA ALA A 73 -2.79 3.87 3.77
C ALA A 73 -3.55 4.89 2.92
N LYS A 74 -3.32 4.89 1.59
CA LYS A 74 -4.09 5.72 0.66
C LYS A 74 -5.54 5.25 0.57
N GLY A 75 -5.76 3.94 0.49
CA GLY A 75 -7.08 3.36 0.25
C GLY A 75 -7.61 3.62 -1.17
N ASN A 76 -8.83 3.16 -1.42
CA ASN A 76 -9.56 3.35 -2.69
C ASN A 76 -8.79 2.89 -3.95
N ILE A 77 -7.95 1.87 -3.82
CA ILE A 77 -7.26 1.23 -4.94
C ILE A 77 -7.84 -0.17 -5.10
N ALA A 78 -8.42 -0.44 -6.27
CA ALA A 78 -8.86 -1.75 -6.68
C ALA A 78 -7.84 -2.39 -7.63
N ALA A 79 -7.62 -3.70 -7.48
CA ALA A 79 -6.84 -4.50 -8.41
C ALA A 79 -7.77 -5.46 -9.18
N SER A 80 -7.48 -5.68 -10.45
CA SER A 80 -8.09 -6.76 -11.22
C SER A 80 -7.40 -8.09 -10.94
N ASP A 81 -8.01 -9.16 -11.39
CA ASP A 81 -7.31 -10.43 -11.50
C ASP A 81 -6.09 -10.29 -12.42
N PRO A 82 -4.98 -10.98 -12.11
CA PRO A 82 -3.78 -10.94 -12.93
C PRO A 82 -4.02 -11.68 -14.25
N VAL A 83 -3.56 -11.09 -15.36
CA VAL A 83 -3.46 -11.77 -16.65
C VAL A 83 -2.07 -12.37 -16.76
N VAL A 84 -2.00 -13.68 -16.87
CA VAL A 84 -0.74 -14.44 -16.96
C VAL A 84 -0.60 -15.01 -18.36
N THR A 85 0.56 -14.79 -18.97
CA THR A 85 0.93 -15.36 -20.26
C THR A 85 2.20 -16.19 -20.09
N ASP A 86 2.09 -17.46 -20.41
CA ASP A 86 3.23 -18.37 -20.42
C ASP A 86 4.08 -18.15 -21.68
N LEU A 87 5.40 -18.03 -21.46
CA LEU A 87 6.43 -17.98 -22.49
C LEU A 87 7.40 -19.13 -22.24
N ASP A 88 8.21 -19.47 -23.23
CA ASP A 88 9.14 -20.62 -23.15
C ASP A 88 10.13 -20.51 -21.99
N ASP A 89 10.68 -19.31 -21.78
CA ASP A 89 11.73 -19.04 -20.79
C ASP A 89 11.28 -18.15 -19.62
N ALA A 90 10.05 -17.65 -19.66
CA ALA A 90 9.53 -16.69 -18.69
C ALA A 90 8.01 -16.77 -18.57
N ILE A 91 7.48 -16.06 -17.57
CA ILE A 91 6.07 -15.71 -17.49
C ILE A 91 5.92 -14.18 -17.59
N ARG A 92 4.88 -13.75 -18.31
CA ARG A 92 4.44 -12.35 -18.31
C ARG A 92 3.21 -12.23 -17.45
N ILE A 93 3.23 -11.29 -16.50
CA ILE A 93 2.11 -11.01 -15.61
C ILE A 93 1.73 -9.54 -15.75
N VAL A 94 0.44 -9.28 -15.92
CA VAL A 94 -0.11 -7.91 -15.99
C VAL A 94 -1.28 -7.81 -15.02
N VAL A 95 -1.27 -6.78 -14.19
CA VAL A 95 -2.35 -6.46 -13.23
C VAL A 95 -2.82 -5.03 -13.49
N LYS A 96 -4.11 -4.81 -13.59
CA LYS A 96 -4.70 -3.47 -13.66
C LYS A 96 -4.99 -2.97 -12.25
N PHE A 97 -4.57 -1.75 -11.96
CA PHE A 97 -4.93 -1.02 -10.73
C PHE A 97 -5.79 0.17 -11.08
N THR A 98 -6.80 0.43 -10.28
CA THR A 98 -7.71 1.56 -10.45
C THR A 98 -7.77 2.34 -9.15
N ASP A 99 -7.41 3.61 -9.21
CA ASP A 99 -7.71 4.58 -8.16
C ASP A 99 -9.19 4.98 -8.31
N LEU A 100 -10.02 4.42 -7.43
CA LEU A 100 -11.47 4.62 -7.47
C LEU A 100 -11.88 6.06 -7.13
N ALA A 101 -11.05 6.76 -6.35
CA ALA A 101 -11.33 8.15 -5.98
C ALA A 101 -11.17 9.13 -7.16
N ASN A 102 -10.19 8.84 -8.04
CA ASN A 102 -9.84 9.70 -9.17
C ASN A 102 -10.27 9.13 -10.53
N ASN A 103 -10.91 7.96 -10.55
CA ASN A 103 -11.27 7.22 -11.77
C ASN A 103 -10.09 7.07 -12.74
N PHE A 104 -8.91 6.73 -12.19
CA PHE A 104 -7.67 6.61 -12.93
C PHE A 104 -7.17 5.16 -12.86
N SER A 105 -6.77 4.60 -14.01
CA SER A 105 -6.29 3.22 -14.08
C SER A 105 -4.89 3.15 -14.68
N VAL A 106 -4.08 2.24 -14.14
CA VAL A 106 -2.73 1.92 -14.61
C VAL A 106 -2.55 0.41 -14.71
N PHE A 107 -1.59 -0.02 -15.50
CA PHE A 107 -1.19 -1.41 -15.59
C PHE A 107 0.20 -1.58 -14.98
N GLY A 108 0.32 -2.53 -14.06
CA GLY A 108 1.60 -3.05 -13.62
C GLY A 108 1.93 -4.32 -14.37
N GLY A 109 3.10 -4.38 -14.98
CA GLY A 109 3.57 -5.55 -15.71
C GLY A 109 4.91 -6.04 -15.22
N CYS A 110 5.14 -7.34 -15.34
CA CYS A 110 6.41 -8.00 -15.10
C CYS A 110 6.65 -9.11 -16.11
N HIS A 111 7.90 -9.26 -16.52
CA HIS A 111 8.41 -10.39 -17.27
C HIS A 111 9.40 -11.12 -16.37
N GLN A 112 8.99 -12.24 -15.78
CA GLN A 112 9.77 -12.98 -14.80
C GLN A 112 10.36 -14.24 -15.44
N PRO A 113 11.69 -14.37 -15.46
CA PRO A 113 12.35 -15.60 -15.93
C PRO A 113 11.91 -16.81 -15.12
N ARG A 114 11.76 -17.97 -15.77
CA ARG A 114 11.45 -19.24 -15.11
C ARG A 114 12.63 -19.85 -14.39
N LYS A 115 13.84 -19.47 -14.80
CA LYS A 115 15.07 -19.97 -14.24
C LYS A 115 15.76 -18.92 -13.39
N MET A 116 16.28 -19.35 -12.28
CA MET A 116 17.11 -18.53 -11.39
C MET A 116 18.55 -19.04 -11.45
N LYS A 117 19.48 -18.10 -11.27
CA LYS A 117 20.91 -18.42 -11.16
C LYS A 117 21.21 -18.87 -9.74
N VAL A 118 21.74 -20.07 -9.59
CA VAL A 118 22.19 -20.65 -8.33
C VAL A 118 23.71 -20.68 -8.32
N ASN A 119 24.31 -20.21 -7.24
CA ASN A 119 25.77 -20.28 -7.06
C ASN A 119 26.15 -21.62 -6.44
N ASP A 120 27.17 -22.25 -7.02
CA ASP A 120 27.81 -23.44 -6.47
C ASP A 120 28.84 -23.01 -5.44
N TYR A 121 28.77 -23.59 -4.24
CA TYR A 121 29.71 -23.30 -3.16
C TYR A 121 30.59 -24.51 -2.89
N ASP A 122 31.88 -24.26 -2.67
CA ASP A 122 32.77 -25.25 -2.08
C ASP A 122 32.31 -25.55 -0.66
N LYS A 123 32.16 -26.84 -0.34
CA LYS A 123 31.63 -27.29 0.97
C LYS A 123 32.55 -27.01 2.15
N ASP A 124 33.87 -26.92 1.89
CA ASP A 124 34.88 -26.77 2.94
C ASP A 124 35.24 -25.31 3.16
N THR A 125 35.30 -24.51 2.10
CA THR A 125 35.70 -23.09 2.16
C THR A 125 34.55 -22.11 2.13
N GLY A 126 33.36 -22.53 1.64
CA GLY A 126 32.22 -21.64 1.43
C GLY A 126 32.39 -20.66 0.25
N GLU A 127 33.48 -20.82 -0.53
CA GLU A 127 33.73 -19.97 -1.69
C GLU A 127 32.86 -20.37 -2.89
N ILE A 128 32.52 -19.39 -3.73
CA ILE A 128 31.75 -19.64 -4.96
C ILE A 128 32.67 -20.28 -5.99
N THR A 129 32.41 -21.53 -6.35
CA THR A 129 33.18 -22.32 -7.35
C THR A 129 32.57 -22.25 -8.76
N GLY A 130 31.26 -21.91 -8.85
CA GLY A 130 30.58 -21.87 -10.14
C GLY A 130 29.17 -21.28 -10.00
N SER A 131 28.41 -21.43 -11.07
CA SER A 131 26.96 -21.14 -11.04
C SER A 131 26.26 -21.86 -12.17
N HIS A 132 25.03 -22.26 -11.93
CA HIS A 132 24.16 -22.89 -12.92
C HIS A 132 22.75 -22.29 -12.86
N TYR A 133 21.87 -22.67 -13.78
CA TYR A 133 20.49 -22.22 -13.81
C TYR A 133 19.57 -23.36 -13.45
N GLU A 134 18.68 -23.13 -12.48
CA GLU A 134 17.62 -24.04 -12.07
C GLU A 134 16.24 -23.40 -12.27
N ASP A 135 15.20 -24.21 -12.33
CA ASP A 135 13.83 -23.72 -12.36
C ASP A 135 13.49 -23.01 -11.04
N ASP A 136 12.98 -21.80 -11.14
CA ASP A 136 12.58 -20.99 -9.98
C ASP A 136 11.19 -21.42 -9.48
N PRO A 137 11.06 -22.13 -8.34
CA PRO A 137 9.78 -22.56 -7.82
C PRO A 137 8.87 -21.40 -7.42
N PHE A 138 9.42 -20.21 -7.24
CA PHE A 138 8.70 -18.99 -6.86
C PHE A 138 8.53 -18.01 -8.03
N CYS A 139 8.77 -18.45 -9.25
CA CYS A 139 8.69 -17.61 -10.45
C CYS A 139 7.37 -16.83 -10.53
N PHE A 140 6.24 -17.50 -10.31
CA PHE A 140 4.91 -16.86 -10.35
C PHE A 140 4.75 -15.82 -9.23
N GLN A 141 5.09 -16.16 -8.00
CA GLN A 141 4.93 -15.26 -6.83
C GLN A 141 5.81 -14.01 -6.98
N LYS A 142 7.07 -14.18 -7.40
CA LYS A 142 7.99 -13.07 -7.68
C LYS A 142 7.44 -12.17 -8.80
N GLY A 143 6.99 -12.77 -9.89
CA GLY A 143 6.43 -12.03 -11.03
C GLY A 143 5.17 -11.27 -10.67
N LEU A 144 4.26 -11.88 -9.89
CA LEU A 144 3.03 -11.24 -9.43
C LEU A 144 3.34 -10.06 -8.51
N SER A 145 4.22 -10.25 -7.53
CA SER A 145 4.61 -9.18 -6.60
C SER A 145 5.29 -8.01 -7.30
N LYS A 146 6.17 -8.27 -8.30
CA LYS A 146 6.78 -7.23 -9.13
C LYS A 146 5.75 -6.47 -9.98
N ALA A 147 4.81 -7.19 -10.62
CA ALA A 147 3.73 -6.58 -11.38
C ALA A 147 2.86 -5.68 -10.49
N GLN A 148 2.52 -6.16 -9.29
CA GLN A 148 1.78 -5.38 -8.31
C GLN A 148 2.55 -4.14 -7.86
N ARG A 149 3.85 -4.26 -7.53
CA ARG A 149 4.69 -3.10 -7.17
C ARG A 149 4.68 -2.04 -8.26
N ASN A 150 4.89 -2.46 -9.51
CA ASN A 150 4.96 -1.54 -10.64
C ASN A 150 3.64 -0.79 -10.84
N GLY A 151 2.51 -1.49 -10.75
CA GLY A 151 1.19 -0.88 -10.86
C GLY A 151 0.85 0.02 -9.67
N LEU A 152 1.09 -0.43 -8.45
CA LEU A 152 0.85 0.38 -7.24
C LEU A 152 1.70 1.65 -7.22
N THR A 153 2.99 1.55 -7.59
CA THR A 153 3.88 2.71 -7.66
C THR A 153 3.35 3.76 -8.64
N ALA A 154 2.81 3.33 -9.80
CA ALA A 154 2.22 4.25 -10.78
C ALA A 154 0.86 4.81 -10.35
N CYS A 155 0.12 4.09 -9.50
CA CYS A 155 -1.19 4.49 -8.98
C CYS A 155 -1.10 5.44 -7.77
N ILE A 156 0.02 5.46 -7.07
CA ILE A 156 0.24 6.29 -5.88
C ILE A 156 0.73 7.69 -6.32
N PRO A 157 0.05 8.78 -5.95
CA PRO A 157 0.53 10.14 -6.21
C PRO A 157 1.89 10.40 -5.58
N ALA A 158 2.76 11.12 -6.29
CA ALA A 158 4.13 11.38 -5.85
C ALA A 158 4.23 12.13 -4.50
N ASP A 159 3.31 13.07 -4.25
CA ASP A 159 3.24 13.81 -2.99
C ASP A 159 2.84 12.89 -1.81
N TRP A 160 1.94 11.92 -2.05
CA TRP A 160 1.56 10.93 -1.06
C TRP A 160 2.71 9.97 -0.77
N ALA A 161 3.41 9.49 -1.82
CA ALA A 161 4.59 8.66 -1.65
C ALA A 161 5.69 9.38 -0.84
N ALA A 162 5.95 10.66 -1.13
CA ALA A 162 6.91 11.48 -0.39
C ALA A 162 6.55 11.62 1.11
N LYS A 163 5.27 11.88 1.42
CA LYS A 163 4.79 11.94 2.82
C LYS A 163 4.97 10.61 3.55
N MET A 164 4.73 9.49 2.88
CA MET A 164 4.89 8.16 3.49
C MET A 164 6.36 7.80 3.69
N ILE A 165 7.25 8.14 2.74
CA ILE A 165 8.70 7.99 2.91
C ILE A 165 9.17 8.78 4.15
N ASP A 166 8.79 10.04 4.28
CA ASP A 166 9.15 10.85 5.45
C ASP A 166 8.62 10.24 6.76
N ARG A 167 7.38 9.73 6.76
CA ARG A 167 6.80 9.00 7.90
C ARG A 167 7.62 7.76 8.27
N PHE A 168 7.99 6.93 7.30
CA PHE A 168 8.78 5.72 7.55
C PHE A 168 10.19 6.06 8.06
N LEU A 169 10.84 7.08 7.50
CA LEU A 169 12.16 7.54 7.95
C LEU A 169 12.14 8.10 9.37
N ARG A 170 11.10 8.82 9.76
CA ARG A 170 10.94 9.30 11.15
C ARG A 170 10.72 8.14 12.10
N ALA A 171 9.91 7.17 11.71
CA ALA A 171 9.68 5.97 12.50
C ALA A 171 10.97 5.17 12.73
N SER A 172 11.81 5.03 11.70
CA SER A 172 13.09 4.30 11.81
C SER A 172 14.14 5.02 12.67
N LYS A 173 14.12 6.36 12.71
CA LYS A 173 15.08 7.18 13.48
C LYS A 173 14.73 7.36 14.95
N GLY A 174 13.47 7.23 15.33
CA GLY A 174 12.98 7.61 16.64
C GLY A 174 12.53 6.51 17.57
N GLN A 175 12.29 5.30 17.08
CA GLN A 175 11.73 4.22 17.90
C GLN A 175 12.14 2.85 17.36
N LYS A 176 13.18 2.26 17.96
CA LYS A 176 13.28 0.82 18.02
C LYS A 176 12.03 0.31 18.77
N GLY A 177 11.02 -0.18 18.07
CA GLY A 177 10.02 -0.99 18.72
C GLY A 177 8.54 -0.82 18.39
N HIS A 178 8.11 0.08 17.49
CA HIS A 178 6.65 0.29 17.31
C HIS A 178 6.10 0.15 15.89
N TYR A 179 6.84 -0.40 14.95
CA TYR A 179 6.29 -0.87 13.66
C TYR A 179 6.60 -2.34 13.44
N ILE A 180 6.30 -3.15 14.43
CA ILE A 180 5.99 -4.53 14.18
C ILE A 180 4.60 -4.49 13.55
N SER A 181 4.47 -4.88 12.30
CA SER A 181 3.17 -5.22 11.75
C SER A 181 2.70 -6.42 12.56
N GLN A 182 1.97 -6.15 13.63
CA GLN A 182 1.21 -7.20 14.27
C GLN A 182 0.21 -7.67 13.23
N GLY A 183 0.46 -8.83 12.70
CA GLY A 183 -0.55 -9.61 12.06
C GLY A 183 -1.72 -9.67 13.01
N ARG A 184 -2.90 -9.28 12.53
CA ARG A 184 -4.20 -9.27 13.21
C ARG A 184 -4.29 -8.29 14.40
N GLY A 185 -4.87 -7.14 14.14
CA GLY A 185 -5.64 -6.38 15.11
C GLY A 185 -4.81 -5.63 16.14
N SER A 186 -4.02 -4.66 15.71
CA SER A 186 -3.67 -3.52 16.54
C SER A 186 -3.93 -2.26 15.72
N GLU A 187 -4.97 -1.59 16.14
CA GLU A 187 -5.33 -0.27 15.67
C GLU A 187 -4.19 0.69 16.01
N THR A 188 -3.34 1.00 15.01
CA THR A 188 -2.67 2.29 15.08
C THR A 188 -3.76 3.33 14.92
N PRO A 189 -3.93 4.29 15.84
CA PRO A 189 -4.76 5.44 15.57
C PRO A 189 -4.12 6.14 14.35
N VAL A 190 -4.70 5.92 13.18
CA VAL A 190 -4.67 6.95 12.14
C VAL A 190 -5.12 8.20 12.91
N PRO A 191 -4.34 9.32 12.91
CA PRO A 191 -4.88 10.54 13.49
C PRO A 191 -6.26 10.69 12.85
N PRO A 192 -7.33 10.86 13.61
CA PRO A 192 -8.66 10.85 13.05
C PRO A 192 -8.59 11.85 11.90
N LEU A 193 -8.84 11.40 10.67
CA LEU A 193 -9.39 12.28 9.67
C LEU A 193 -10.45 13.02 10.48
N LYS A 194 -10.26 14.33 10.71
CA LYS A 194 -11.27 15.13 11.40
C LYS A 194 -12.52 14.81 10.64
N THR A 195 -13.31 13.92 11.20
CA THR A 195 -14.53 13.42 10.59
C THR A 195 -15.31 14.68 10.40
N GLN A 196 -15.50 15.13 9.15
CA GLN A 196 -16.31 16.32 8.88
C GLN A 196 -17.74 15.87 9.08
N ILE A 197 -18.10 15.75 10.36
CA ILE A 197 -19.47 15.43 10.75
C ILE A 197 -20.30 16.65 10.37
N LYS A 198 -21.28 16.44 9.53
CA LYS A 198 -22.23 17.49 9.16
C LYS A 198 -23.00 17.96 10.38
N PRO A 199 -23.47 19.21 10.37
CA PRO A 199 -24.28 19.77 11.45
C PRO A 199 -25.51 18.91 11.74
N ARG A 200 -25.96 18.87 12.99
CA ARG A 200 -27.08 18.06 13.46
C ARG A 200 -28.35 18.25 12.62
N GLU A 201 -28.59 19.46 12.13
CA GLU A 201 -29.72 19.79 11.26
C GLU A 201 -29.77 18.93 9.98
N GLU A 202 -28.61 18.52 9.44
CA GLU A 202 -28.55 17.62 8.27
C GLU A 202 -28.94 16.19 8.64
N TRP A 203 -28.60 15.74 9.86
CA TRP A 203 -29.01 14.44 10.38
C TRP A 203 -30.50 14.39 10.70
N ASP A 204 -31.06 15.51 11.18
CA ASP A 204 -32.48 15.62 11.52
C ASP A 204 -33.38 15.62 10.28
N LYS A 205 -32.87 15.98 9.12
CA LYS A 205 -33.59 15.92 7.82
C LYS A 205 -33.76 14.50 7.28
N VAL A 206 -32.98 13.54 7.78
CA VAL A 206 -33.03 12.15 7.28
C VAL A 206 -34.29 11.47 7.79
N THR A 207 -35.09 10.95 6.84
CA THR A 207 -36.31 10.21 7.12
C THR A 207 -36.13 8.70 6.99
N LYS A 208 -37.02 7.93 7.59
CA LYS A 208 -36.96 6.45 7.54
C LYS A 208 -36.98 5.91 6.10
N ASP A 209 -37.71 6.55 5.21
CA ASP A 209 -37.82 6.13 3.79
C ASP A 209 -36.50 6.32 3.01
N GLN A 210 -35.59 7.14 3.52
CA GLN A 210 -34.28 7.36 2.96
C GLN A 210 -33.25 6.30 3.40
N VAL A 211 -33.59 5.46 4.39
CA VAL A 211 -32.72 4.40 4.94
C VAL A 211 -33.42 3.05 4.90
N PRO A 212 -33.82 2.57 3.72
CA PRO A 212 -34.58 1.32 3.59
C PRO A 212 -33.71 0.08 3.89
N ASP A 213 -32.39 0.19 3.64
CA ASP A 213 -31.44 -0.93 3.74
C ASP A 213 -30.03 -0.46 4.13
N PHE A 214 -29.11 -1.42 4.40
CA PHE A 214 -27.75 -1.14 4.79
C PHE A 214 -26.89 -0.49 3.70
N PRO A 215 -26.94 -0.84 2.42
CA PRO A 215 -26.23 -0.13 1.36
C PRO A 215 -26.58 1.37 1.32
N ARG A 216 -27.83 1.71 1.57
CA ARG A 216 -28.25 3.10 1.63
C ARG A 216 -27.76 3.80 2.90
N LEU A 217 -27.77 3.08 4.03
CA LEU A 217 -27.18 3.56 5.28
C LEU A 217 -25.68 3.85 5.11
N GLU A 218 -24.91 2.94 4.51
CA GLU A 218 -23.47 3.11 4.24
C GLU A 218 -23.20 4.39 3.43
N SER A 219 -23.95 4.59 2.35
CA SER A 219 -23.84 5.80 1.51
C SER A 219 -24.15 7.06 2.31
N LEU A 220 -25.22 7.03 3.11
CA LEU A 220 -25.64 8.16 3.91
C LEU A 220 -24.64 8.51 5.01
N MET A 221 -24.05 7.50 5.68
CA MET A 221 -23.03 7.69 6.71
C MET A 221 -21.74 8.26 6.12
N TRP A 222 -21.39 7.89 4.89
CA TRP A 222 -20.32 8.54 4.17
C TRP A 222 -20.62 10.02 3.90
N ASP A 223 -21.84 10.35 3.49
CA ASP A 223 -22.22 11.73 3.20
C ASP A 223 -22.29 12.60 4.46
N LEU A 224 -22.79 12.07 5.57
CA LEU A 224 -23.00 12.80 6.82
C LEU A 224 -21.76 12.91 7.71
N ALA A 225 -20.96 11.86 7.77
CA ALA A 225 -19.86 11.74 8.72
C ALA A 225 -18.53 11.29 8.09
N LYS A 226 -18.47 11.10 6.75
CA LYS A 226 -17.33 10.51 6.04
C LYS A 226 -16.92 9.16 6.63
N LEU A 227 -17.86 8.43 7.19
CA LEU A 227 -17.65 7.17 7.88
C LEU A 227 -17.63 6.02 6.86
N GLN A 228 -16.54 5.26 6.85
CA GLN A 228 -16.41 4.07 6.00
C GLN A 228 -17.35 2.95 6.51
N PRO A 229 -17.86 2.06 5.63
CA PRO A 229 -18.74 0.96 6.06
C PRO A 229 -18.15 0.13 7.19
N ARG A 230 -16.86 -0.20 7.12
CA ARG A 230 -16.17 -0.96 8.18
C ARG A 230 -16.21 -0.25 9.53
N ASP A 231 -15.96 1.06 9.53
CA ASP A 231 -15.94 1.85 10.76
C ASP A 231 -17.36 2.03 11.30
N MET A 232 -18.34 2.19 10.41
CA MET A 232 -19.76 2.23 10.74
C MET A 232 -20.20 0.94 11.48
N TYR A 233 -19.86 -0.24 10.95
CA TYR A 233 -20.20 -1.51 11.60
C TYR A 233 -19.49 -1.68 12.94
N LYS A 234 -18.26 -1.23 13.05
CA LYS A 234 -17.51 -1.21 14.31
C LYS A 234 -18.18 -0.31 15.36
N GLU A 235 -18.64 0.87 14.95
CA GLU A 235 -19.40 1.78 15.84
C GLU A 235 -20.72 1.16 16.28
N LEU A 236 -21.32 0.29 15.49
CA LEU A 236 -22.50 -0.50 15.85
C LEU A 236 -22.17 -1.76 16.67
N GLY A 237 -20.88 -2.04 16.91
CA GLY A 237 -20.43 -3.19 17.71
C GLY A 237 -20.49 -4.54 16.98
N VAL A 238 -20.51 -4.52 15.63
CA VAL A 238 -20.61 -5.75 14.80
C VAL A 238 -19.43 -5.85 13.85
N GLY A 239 -19.13 -7.08 13.40
CA GLY A 239 -18.01 -7.35 12.48
C GLY A 239 -18.30 -6.97 11.02
N GLY A 240 -19.58 -6.87 10.65
CA GLY A 240 -20.00 -6.53 9.30
C GLY A 240 -21.50 -6.61 9.09
N LYS A 241 -21.93 -6.39 7.84
CA LYS A 241 -23.36 -6.37 7.46
C LYS A 241 -24.11 -7.66 7.83
N ASN A 242 -23.45 -8.81 7.70
CA ASN A 242 -24.08 -10.12 7.95
C ASN A 242 -24.34 -10.38 9.44
N ASP A 243 -23.68 -9.62 10.33
CA ASP A 243 -23.84 -9.74 11.78
C ASP A 243 -24.92 -8.79 12.33
N MET A 244 -25.53 -8.01 11.46
CA MET A 244 -26.55 -7.04 11.84
C MET A 244 -27.86 -7.75 12.16
N THR A 245 -28.37 -7.49 13.36
CA THR A 245 -29.66 -8.04 13.86
C THR A 245 -30.79 -7.00 13.95
N ILE A 246 -30.44 -5.72 13.74
CA ILE A 246 -31.40 -4.59 13.79
C ILE A 246 -31.65 -4.01 12.40
N PRO A 247 -32.82 -3.40 12.15
CA PRO A 247 -33.11 -2.71 10.89
C PRO A 247 -32.11 -1.56 10.62
N ALA A 248 -31.91 -1.23 9.33
CA ALA A 248 -30.99 -0.15 8.93
C ALA A 248 -31.38 1.22 9.53
N TRP A 249 -32.67 1.49 9.69
CA TRP A 249 -33.13 2.72 10.34
C TRP A 249 -32.73 2.78 11.84
N ASP A 250 -32.83 1.70 12.58
CA ASP A 250 -32.49 1.66 14.00
C ASP A 250 -30.95 1.78 14.19
N ALA A 251 -30.20 1.18 13.26
CA ALA A 251 -28.75 1.38 13.17
C ALA A 251 -28.40 2.85 12.90
N PHE A 252 -29.12 3.52 11.99
CA PHE A 252 -28.97 4.97 11.75
C PHE A 252 -29.23 5.79 13.02
N GLN A 253 -30.31 5.52 13.75
CA GLN A 253 -30.64 6.25 14.99
C GLN A 253 -29.53 6.07 16.05
N THR A 254 -28.98 4.87 16.17
CA THR A 254 -27.85 4.57 17.06
C THR A 254 -26.63 5.40 16.71
N LEU A 255 -26.27 5.44 15.41
CA LEU A 255 -25.13 6.23 14.93
C LEU A 255 -25.37 7.74 15.09
N LYS A 256 -26.59 8.22 14.81
CA LYS A 256 -26.97 9.62 15.02
C LYS A 256 -26.80 10.03 16.49
N ALA A 257 -27.29 9.23 17.43
CA ALA A 257 -27.14 9.52 18.85
C ALA A 257 -25.66 9.59 19.29
N ARG A 258 -24.81 8.80 18.63
CA ARG A 258 -23.37 8.73 18.96
C ARG A 258 -22.56 9.88 18.34
N PHE A 259 -22.84 10.25 17.10
CA PHE A 259 -22.10 11.28 16.36
C PHE A 259 -22.68 12.68 16.55
N CYS A 260 -23.96 12.79 16.86
CA CYS A 260 -24.69 14.03 17.10
C CYS A 260 -25.54 13.91 18.36
N PRO A 261 -24.93 13.80 19.56
CA PRO A 261 -25.66 13.73 20.80
C PRO A 261 -26.60 14.97 20.94
N ALA A 262 -27.74 14.77 21.60
CA ALA A 262 -28.61 15.89 21.94
C ALA A 262 -27.84 16.87 22.84
N GLU A 263 -27.93 18.17 22.56
CA GLU A 263 -27.41 19.17 23.48
C GLU A 263 -28.12 18.96 24.84
N GLU A 264 -27.32 18.76 25.90
CA GLU A 264 -27.87 18.78 27.25
C GLU A 264 -28.46 20.17 27.47
N PRO A 265 -29.70 20.28 27.98
CA PRO A 265 -30.26 21.59 28.32
C PRO A 265 -29.32 22.24 29.29
N ALA A 266 -28.81 23.44 28.93
CA ALA A 266 -28.01 24.25 29.81
C ALA A 266 -28.74 24.41 31.14
N ASN A 267 -28.20 23.82 32.20
CA ASN A 267 -28.69 23.99 33.55
C ASN A 267 -28.66 25.50 33.86
N SER A 268 -29.82 26.10 33.83
CA SER A 268 -30.06 27.46 34.30
C SER A 268 -30.10 27.51 35.82
#